data_9afcf7b2d6837b6b05f3ebe5ecf94d3d
#
_entry.id   9afcf7b2d6837b6b05f3ebe5ecf94d3d
#
_cell.length_a   1.000
_cell.length_b   1.000
_cell.length_c   1.000
_cell.angle_alpha   90.00
_cell.angle_beta   90.00
_cell.angle_gamma   90.00
#
_symmetry.space_group_name_H-M   'P 1'
#
loop_
_entity.id
_entity.type
_entity.pdbx_description
1 polymer ?
#
loop_
_entity_poly.entity_id
_entity_poly.type
_entity_poly.pdbx_seq_one_letter_code
_entity_poly.pdbx_strand_id
1 'polypeptide(L)'
;MANNYQQEAERLTDAIQENFWDPKARKYRASFPVDEKALPYDFMWANGVQFSALVGGIRANSRKYAPLAIAFFEGLNDYWDTRAPIRGYDAYLSSPGNSDKYYDDNAWMVLTFAEAFALTRERRYRDRAIATLRYVLSGWDDKLGGGIYWRQDHKSKNTCSNAPSAVAALQVSAFDDKRKNVEWAERIQGWESRSLQAPNGAYWDNISLEGKIERTQWTYNSALALRADLGLYRATGNKWYLDEAKRIARA
;
A
#
# COMPACT_ATOMS: atom_id res chain seq x y z
N MET A 1 14.70 22.58 15.26
CA MET A 1 13.76 22.50 14.12
C MET A 1 13.12 21.11 14.00
N ALA A 2 13.87 19.98 14.10
CA ALA A 2 13.28 18.63 14.04
C ALA A 2 12.19 18.37 15.09
N ASN A 3 12.33 18.87 16.30
CA ASN A 3 11.35 18.71 17.39
C ASN A 3 9.96 19.32 17.10
N ASN A 4 9.87 20.34 16.26
CA ASN A 4 8.57 21.00 15.98
C ASN A 4 7.71 20.14 15.04
N TYR A 5 8.28 19.56 14.00
CA TYR A 5 7.52 18.71 13.05
C TYR A 5 7.07 17.38 13.69
N GLN A 6 7.89 16.79 14.55
CA GLN A 6 7.50 15.58 15.27
C GLN A 6 6.35 15.87 16.23
N GLN A 7 6.42 16.94 17.00
CA GLN A 7 5.35 17.36 17.93
C GLN A 7 4.04 17.63 17.18
N GLU A 8 4.12 18.28 16.02
CA GLU A 8 2.95 18.54 15.19
C GLU A 8 2.35 17.25 14.59
N ALA A 9 3.18 16.32 14.16
CA ALA A 9 2.72 15.01 13.68
C ALA A 9 2.03 14.21 14.80
N GLU A 10 2.58 14.23 16.03
CA GLU A 10 1.94 13.60 17.21
C GLU A 10 0.61 14.28 17.53
N ARG A 11 0.56 15.62 17.54
CA ARG A 11 -0.67 16.39 17.79
C ARG A 11 -1.77 16.07 16.78
N LEU A 12 -1.43 15.96 15.48
CA LEU A 12 -2.38 15.59 14.44
C LEU A 12 -2.86 14.14 14.58
N THR A 13 -1.95 13.21 14.89
CA THR A 13 -2.30 11.81 15.15
C THR A 13 -3.24 11.68 16.34
N ASP A 14 -2.98 12.44 17.40
CA ASP A 14 -3.84 12.47 18.60
C ASP A 14 -5.23 13.05 18.29
N ALA A 15 -5.29 14.13 17.50
CA ALA A 15 -6.56 14.73 17.10
C ALA A 15 -7.39 13.76 16.23
N ILE A 16 -6.75 12.99 15.34
CA ILE A 16 -7.44 11.95 14.56
C ILE A 16 -7.94 10.85 15.50
N GLN A 17 -7.11 10.43 16.47
CA GLN A 17 -7.49 9.42 17.44
C GLN A 17 -8.67 9.87 18.31
N GLU A 18 -8.68 11.10 18.75
CA GLU A 18 -9.74 11.66 19.59
C GLU A 18 -11.08 11.79 18.83
N ASN A 19 -11.05 12.24 17.59
CA ASN A 19 -12.26 12.61 16.85
C ASN A 19 -12.84 11.46 16.01
N PHE A 20 -12.00 10.57 15.46
CA PHE A 20 -12.45 9.54 14.52
C PHE A 20 -12.44 8.12 15.08
N TRP A 21 -11.66 7.83 16.13
CA TRP A 21 -11.53 6.48 16.64
C TRP A 21 -12.79 5.98 17.35
N ASP A 22 -13.26 4.79 16.97
CA ASP A 22 -14.28 4.05 17.68
C ASP A 22 -13.63 2.89 18.46
N PRO A 23 -13.46 3.02 19.78
CA PRO A 23 -12.76 2.00 20.58
C PRO A 23 -13.55 0.70 20.68
N LYS A 24 -14.87 0.73 20.53
CA LYS A 24 -15.73 -0.46 20.56
C LYS A 24 -15.59 -1.27 19.27
N ALA A 25 -15.63 -0.59 18.13
CA ALA A 25 -15.46 -1.21 16.82
C ALA A 25 -13.99 -1.41 16.44
N ARG A 26 -13.04 -0.71 17.10
CA ARG A 26 -11.60 -0.68 16.75
C ARG A 26 -11.35 -0.20 15.33
N LYS A 27 -12.09 0.81 14.90
CA LYS A 27 -12.06 1.38 13.55
C LYS A 27 -12.12 2.90 13.59
N TYR A 28 -11.70 3.52 12.51
CA TYR A 28 -11.88 4.95 12.34
C TYR A 28 -13.20 5.22 11.60
N ARG A 29 -13.97 6.21 12.10
CA ARG A 29 -15.18 6.71 11.45
C ARG A 29 -14.83 7.43 10.15
N ALA A 30 -15.74 7.38 9.18
CA ALA A 30 -15.56 8.04 7.89
C ALA A 30 -15.65 9.57 7.98
N SER A 31 -16.29 10.12 9.02
CA SER A 31 -16.48 11.56 9.18
C SER A 31 -16.45 12.01 10.65
N PHE A 32 -16.08 13.26 10.85
CA PHE A 32 -16.26 13.98 12.11
C PHE A 32 -16.69 15.44 11.80
N PRO A 33 -17.83 15.93 12.40
CA PRO A 33 -18.78 15.18 13.23
C PRO A 33 -19.36 13.97 12.50
N VAL A 34 -19.87 12.99 13.26
CA VAL A 34 -20.48 11.77 12.68
C VAL A 34 -21.69 12.15 11.83
N ASP A 35 -21.69 11.73 10.57
CA ASP A 35 -22.82 11.83 9.67
C ASP A 35 -23.58 10.48 9.64
N GLU A 36 -24.76 10.43 10.22
CA GLU A 36 -25.57 9.21 10.27
C GLU A 36 -26.06 8.73 8.88
N LYS A 37 -25.97 9.56 7.85
CA LYS A 37 -26.31 9.22 6.46
C LYS A 37 -25.12 8.67 5.68
N ALA A 38 -23.89 8.85 6.17
CA ALA A 38 -22.68 8.32 5.58
C ALA A 38 -22.40 6.90 6.05
N LEU A 39 -21.43 6.24 5.39
CA LEU A 39 -20.89 4.98 5.88
C LEU A 39 -20.26 5.20 7.26
N PRO A 40 -20.48 4.27 8.22
CA PRO A 40 -19.98 4.46 9.60
C PRO A 40 -18.45 4.44 9.69
N TYR A 41 -17.78 3.68 8.83
CA TYR A 41 -16.32 3.53 8.82
C TYR A 41 -15.75 3.80 7.43
N ASP A 42 -14.46 4.04 7.35
CA ASP A 42 -13.78 4.40 6.12
C ASP A 42 -13.44 3.18 5.24
N PHE A 43 -13.12 3.45 3.98
CA PHE A 43 -12.66 2.45 3.02
C PHE A 43 -11.23 1.97 3.32
N MET A 44 -10.84 0.83 2.72
CA MET A 44 -9.56 0.20 2.98
C MET A 44 -8.35 1.08 2.63
N TRP A 45 -8.43 1.88 1.56
CA TRP A 45 -7.35 2.80 1.21
C TRP A 45 -7.07 3.81 2.33
N ALA A 46 -8.10 4.46 2.85
CA ALA A 46 -7.97 5.41 3.96
C ALA A 46 -7.46 4.72 5.24
N ASN A 47 -7.91 3.49 5.51
CA ASN A 47 -7.40 2.67 6.61
C ASN A 47 -5.89 2.38 6.46
N GLY A 48 -5.41 2.13 5.24
CA GLY A 48 -4.00 1.95 4.94
C GLY A 48 -3.17 3.20 5.22
N VAL A 49 -3.67 4.38 4.81
CA VAL A 49 -3.04 5.67 5.09
C VAL A 49 -3.00 5.95 6.59
N GLN A 50 -4.10 5.72 7.30
CA GLN A 50 -4.17 5.90 8.75
C GLN A 50 -3.23 4.93 9.50
N PHE A 51 -3.12 3.68 9.03
CA PHE A 51 -2.17 2.75 9.62
C PHE A 51 -0.72 3.21 9.44
N SER A 52 -0.39 3.81 8.27
CA SER A 52 0.93 4.41 8.02
C SER A 52 1.22 5.56 8.99
N ALA A 53 0.21 6.38 9.30
CA ALA A 53 0.36 7.45 10.31
C ALA A 53 0.67 6.87 11.69
N LEU A 54 -0.02 5.80 12.11
CA LEU A 54 0.29 5.10 13.36
C LEU A 54 1.70 4.48 13.38
N VAL A 55 2.16 3.94 12.24
CA VAL A 55 3.55 3.45 12.11
C VAL A 55 4.56 4.57 12.32
N GLY A 56 4.29 5.76 11.76
CA GLY A 56 5.06 6.98 12.06
C GLY A 56 5.04 7.33 13.55
N GLY A 57 3.87 7.26 14.17
CA GLY A 57 3.70 7.44 15.62
C GLY A 57 4.49 6.44 16.45
N ILE A 58 4.53 5.16 16.07
CA ILE A 58 5.33 4.12 16.75
C ILE A 58 6.82 4.46 16.73
N ARG A 59 7.33 5.02 15.63
CA ARG A 59 8.73 5.48 15.55
C ARG A 59 9.03 6.61 16.53
N ALA A 60 8.08 7.52 16.72
CA ALA A 60 8.21 8.65 17.63
C ALA A 60 7.99 8.25 19.08
N ASN A 61 6.94 7.49 19.36
CA ASN A 61 6.54 7.06 20.71
C ASN A 61 5.85 5.69 20.68
N SER A 62 6.65 4.62 20.65
CA SER A 62 6.15 3.24 20.59
C SER A 62 5.22 2.89 21.74
N ARG A 63 5.51 3.38 22.98
CA ARG A 63 4.68 3.08 24.15
C ARG A 63 3.25 3.59 23.99
N LYS A 64 3.06 4.72 23.33
CA LYS A 64 1.75 5.33 23.10
C LYS A 64 1.03 4.69 21.91
N TYR A 65 1.69 4.56 20.77
CA TYR A 65 1.02 4.24 19.50
C TYR A 65 1.00 2.76 19.14
N ALA A 66 1.90 1.92 19.69
CA ALA A 66 1.86 0.49 19.38
C ALA A 66 0.57 -0.21 19.86
N PRO A 67 0.04 0.07 21.06
CA PRO A 67 -1.25 -0.49 21.49
C PRO A 67 -2.42 -0.08 20.58
N LEU A 68 -2.43 1.17 20.09
CA LEU A 68 -3.44 1.65 19.15
C LEU A 68 -3.36 0.94 17.81
N ALA A 69 -2.15 0.76 17.27
CA ALA A 69 -1.95 0.02 16.03
C ALA A 69 -2.37 -1.45 16.15
N ILE A 70 -2.15 -2.09 17.31
CA ILE A 70 -2.63 -3.45 17.57
C ILE A 70 -4.16 -3.49 17.59
N ALA A 71 -4.80 -2.56 18.32
CA ALA A 71 -6.26 -2.50 18.37
C ALA A 71 -6.88 -2.25 16.99
N PHE A 72 -6.28 -1.36 16.21
CA PHE A 72 -6.74 -1.08 14.85
C PHE A 72 -6.52 -2.28 13.92
N PHE A 73 -5.38 -2.96 13.98
CA PHE A 73 -5.14 -4.20 13.24
C PHE A 73 -6.23 -5.25 13.50
N GLU A 74 -6.67 -5.40 14.76
CA GLU A 74 -7.77 -6.32 15.09
C GLU A 74 -9.09 -5.87 14.46
N GLY A 75 -9.38 -4.56 14.43
CA GLY A 75 -10.57 -4.01 13.76
C GLY A 75 -10.56 -4.21 12.24
N LEU A 76 -9.36 -4.22 11.62
CA LEU A 76 -9.21 -4.47 10.18
C LEU A 76 -9.52 -5.91 9.76
N ASN A 77 -9.65 -6.85 10.71
CA ASN A 77 -10.10 -8.21 10.38
C ASN A 77 -11.52 -8.23 9.78
N ASP A 78 -12.36 -7.24 10.06
CA ASP A 78 -13.70 -7.15 9.48
C ASP A 78 -13.70 -6.81 7.98
N TYR A 79 -12.57 -6.33 7.45
CA TYR A 79 -12.36 -6.11 6.01
C TYR A 79 -11.68 -7.31 5.34
N TRP A 80 -11.14 -8.26 6.12
CA TRP A 80 -10.38 -9.38 5.60
C TRP A 80 -11.29 -10.51 5.11
N ASP A 81 -11.37 -10.72 3.79
CA ASP A 81 -12.17 -11.79 3.22
C ASP A 81 -11.46 -13.15 3.37
N THR A 82 -12.04 -14.01 4.20
CA THR A 82 -11.56 -15.37 4.45
C THR A 82 -12.19 -16.42 3.53
N ARG A 83 -13.17 -16.05 2.71
CA ARG A 83 -13.95 -16.95 1.85
C ARG A 83 -13.32 -17.18 0.49
N ALA A 84 -12.56 -16.18 0.00
CA ALA A 84 -11.86 -16.29 -1.27
C ALA A 84 -10.70 -17.30 -1.19
N PRO A 85 -10.39 -18.04 -2.30
CA PRO A 85 -9.24 -18.95 -2.37
C PRO A 85 -7.91 -18.24 -2.06
N ILE A 86 -7.75 -17.01 -2.55
CA ILE A 86 -6.64 -16.12 -2.20
C ILE A 86 -7.21 -14.96 -1.39
N ARG A 87 -6.87 -14.94 -0.11
CA ARG A 87 -7.42 -13.99 0.84
C ARG A 87 -6.83 -12.60 0.65
N GLY A 88 -7.65 -11.58 0.76
CA GLY A 88 -7.28 -10.17 0.67
C GLY A 88 -8.29 -9.29 1.39
N TYR A 89 -7.98 -8.01 1.49
CA TYR A 89 -8.89 -7.01 2.04
C TYR A 89 -9.92 -6.60 0.99
N ASP A 90 -11.21 -6.63 1.35
CA ASP A 90 -12.25 -5.95 0.61
C ASP A 90 -12.12 -4.42 0.79
N ALA A 91 -12.59 -3.65 -0.18
CA ALA A 91 -12.56 -2.19 -0.12
C ALA A 91 -13.35 -1.62 1.06
N TYR A 92 -14.36 -2.36 1.52
CA TYR A 92 -15.18 -2.05 2.69
C TYR A 92 -15.36 -3.31 3.55
N LEU A 93 -16.22 -3.25 4.56
CA LEU A 93 -16.48 -4.36 5.49
C LEU A 93 -16.86 -5.63 4.71
N SER A 94 -16.12 -6.70 4.95
CA SER A 94 -16.28 -7.97 4.24
C SER A 94 -17.59 -8.66 4.65
N SER A 95 -18.41 -9.05 3.68
CA SER A 95 -19.67 -9.74 3.91
C SER A 95 -19.98 -10.77 2.82
N PRO A 96 -20.81 -11.78 3.09
CA PRO A 96 -21.24 -12.74 2.08
C PRO A 96 -21.90 -12.05 0.88
N GLY A 97 -21.47 -12.40 -0.34
CA GLY A 97 -22.00 -11.84 -1.58
C GLY A 97 -21.49 -10.43 -1.94
N ASN A 98 -20.71 -9.82 -1.09
CA ASN A 98 -20.08 -8.51 -1.34
C ASN A 98 -18.57 -8.65 -1.22
N SER A 99 -17.91 -9.02 -2.32
CA SER A 99 -16.47 -9.04 -2.42
C SER A 99 -16.03 -8.02 -3.47
N ASP A 100 -15.43 -6.96 -3.02
CA ASP A 100 -14.91 -5.90 -3.87
C ASP A 100 -13.49 -5.55 -3.42
N LYS A 101 -12.49 -5.98 -4.19
CA LYS A 101 -11.08 -5.83 -3.83
C LYS A 101 -10.31 -5.05 -4.87
N TYR A 102 -9.49 -4.15 -4.36
CA TYR A 102 -8.53 -3.40 -5.15
C TYR A 102 -7.12 -3.86 -4.82
N TYR A 103 -6.29 -4.01 -5.84
CA TYR A 103 -4.92 -4.48 -5.65
C TYR A 103 -4.01 -3.41 -5.04
N ASP A 104 -4.28 -2.13 -5.32
CA ASP A 104 -3.58 -1.00 -4.70
C ASP A 104 -3.89 -0.86 -3.20
N ASP A 105 -5.16 -0.94 -2.79
CA ASP A 105 -5.55 -0.94 -1.37
C ASP A 105 -4.76 -2.02 -0.60
N ASN A 106 -4.73 -3.23 -1.17
CA ASN A 106 -4.01 -4.35 -0.57
C ASN A 106 -2.48 -4.14 -0.58
N ALA A 107 -1.91 -3.54 -1.63
CA ALA A 107 -0.49 -3.22 -1.67
C ALA A 107 -0.10 -2.21 -0.57
N TRP A 108 -0.92 -1.19 -0.34
CA TRP A 108 -0.73 -0.25 0.76
C TRP A 108 -0.76 -0.95 2.13
N MET A 109 -1.67 -1.93 2.33
CA MET A 109 -1.69 -2.72 3.56
C MET A 109 -0.41 -3.55 3.75
N VAL A 110 0.16 -4.09 2.67
CA VAL A 110 1.47 -4.77 2.76
C VAL A 110 2.56 -3.80 3.22
N LEU A 111 2.62 -2.60 2.62
CA LEU A 111 3.62 -1.59 2.96
C LEU A 111 3.57 -1.25 4.45
N THR A 112 2.39 -0.93 4.95
CA THR A 112 2.22 -0.51 6.35
C THR A 112 2.52 -1.64 7.34
N PHE A 113 2.10 -2.87 7.05
CA PHE A 113 2.38 -4.01 7.92
C PHE A 113 3.85 -4.42 7.89
N ALA A 114 4.50 -4.36 6.73
CA ALA A 114 5.93 -4.63 6.66
C ALA A 114 6.75 -3.62 7.49
N GLU A 115 6.37 -2.34 7.45
CA GLU A 115 6.99 -1.30 8.27
C GLU A 115 6.68 -1.48 9.76
N ALA A 116 5.43 -1.80 10.11
CA ALA A 116 5.05 -2.11 11.49
C ALA A 116 5.84 -3.30 12.04
N PHE A 117 6.00 -4.37 11.25
CA PHE A 117 6.84 -5.52 11.64
C PHE A 117 8.30 -5.14 11.82
N ALA A 118 8.86 -4.33 10.93
CA ALA A 118 10.25 -3.88 11.04
C ALA A 118 10.52 -3.13 12.36
N LEU A 119 9.54 -2.37 12.86
CA LEU A 119 9.63 -1.59 14.10
C LEU A 119 9.32 -2.40 15.36
N THR A 120 8.28 -3.23 15.31
CA THR A 120 7.72 -3.87 16.52
C THR A 120 8.10 -5.34 16.70
N ARG A 121 8.49 -6.01 15.62
CA ARG A 121 8.72 -7.47 15.54
C ARG A 121 7.47 -8.31 15.84
N GLU A 122 6.29 -7.72 15.85
CA GLU A 122 5.03 -8.41 16.04
C GLU A 122 4.70 -9.32 14.85
N ARG A 123 4.65 -10.63 15.08
CA ARG A 123 4.43 -11.64 14.03
C ARG A 123 3.14 -11.43 13.25
N ARG A 124 2.08 -10.89 13.90
CA ARG A 124 0.80 -10.61 13.25
C ARG A 124 0.95 -9.73 12.00
N TYR A 125 1.81 -8.74 12.04
CA TYR A 125 2.05 -7.85 10.90
C TYR A 125 2.82 -8.57 9.78
N ARG A 126 3.86 -9.34 10.13
CA ARG A 126 4.61 -10.13 9.17
C ARG A 126 3.70 -11.10 8.41
N ASP A 127 2.93 -11.90 9.15
CA ASP A 127 2.12 -12.98 8.59
C ASP A 127 1.00 -12.39 7.71
N ARG A 128 0.41 -11.27 8.12
CA ARG A 128 -0.59 -10.57 7.32
C ARG A 128 0.02 -9.90 6.08
N ALA A 129 1.21 -9.29 6.17
CA ALA A 129 1.91 -8.73 5.01
C ALA A 129 2.19 -9.79 3.95
N ILE A 130 2.71 -10.97 4.35
CA ILE A 130 2.96 -12.10 3.43
C ILE A 130 1.65 -12.58 2.79
N ALA A 131 0.59 -12.76 3.58
CA ALA A 131 -0.69 -13.23 3.07
C ALA A 131 -1.32 -12.23 2.10
N THR A 132 -1.26 -10.93 2.41
CA THR A 132 -1.80 -9.87 1.56
C THR A 132 -0.97 -9.72 0.28
N LEU A 133 0.37 -9.85 0.34
CA LEU A 133 1.22 -9.81 -0.85
C LEU A 133 0.85 -10.93 -1.84
N ARG A 134 0.49 -12.12 -1.37
CA ARG A 134 0.01 -13.20 -2.25
C ARG A 134 -1.24 -12.79 -3.03
N TYR A 135 -2.16 -12.09 -2.39
CA TYR A 135 -3.32 -11.54 -3.06
C TYR A 135 -2.90 -10.48 -4.10
N VAL A 136 -2.07 -9.53 -3.74
CA VAL A 136 -1.58 -8.48 -4.64
C VAL A 136 -0.94 -9.08 -5.89
N LEU A 137 -0.04 -10.05 -5.73
CA LEU A 137 0.65 -10.70 -6.85
C LEU A 137 -0.29 -11.56 -7.71
N SER A 138 -1.42 -12.03 -7.19
CA SER A 138 -2.43 -12.75 -7.98
C SER A 138 -3.14 -11.87 -9.01
N GLY A 139 -3.04 -10.55 -8.89
CA GLY A 139 -3.53 -9.59 -9.89
C GLY A 139 -2.64 -9.45 -11.13
N TRP A 140 -1.52 -10.14 -11.19
CA TRP A 140 -0.68 -10.19 -12.38
C TRP A 140 -1.20 -11.17 -13.42
N ASP A 141 -1.23 -10.75 -14.69
CA ASP A 141 -1.32 -11.66 -15.83
C ASP A 141 -0.44 -11.15 -16.99
N ASP A 142 -0.39 -11.91 -18.09
CA ASP A 142 0.48 -11.60 -19.23
C ASP A 142 -0.21 -10.70 -20.28
N LYS A 143 -1.45 -10.27 -20.07
CA LYS A 143 -2.09 -9.27 -20.93
C LYS A 143 -1.31 -7.97 -20.89
N LEU A 144 -1.18 -7.30 -22.02
CA LEU A 144 -0.34 -6.11 -22.18
C LEU A 144 1.14 -6.33 -21.81
N GLY A 145 1.61 -7.59 -21.91
CA GLY A 145 2.99 -7.96 -21.56
C GLY A 145 3.28 -8.01 -20.06
N GLY A 146 2.26 -8.03 -19.20
CA GLY A 146 2.40 -8.09 -17.74
C GLY A 146 1.56 -7.05 -17.00
N GLY A 147 1.90 -6.81 -15.72
CA GLY A 147 1.30 -5.79 -14.85
C GLY A 147 0.15 -6.31 -13.99
N ILE A 148 0.00 -5.66 -12.83
CA ILE A 148 -1.06 -5.92 -11.86
C ILE A 148 -2.25 -5.02 -12.18
N TYR A 149 -3.45 -5.61 -12.14
CA TYR A 149 -4.71 -4.88 -12.31
C TYR A 149 -4.96 -3.89 -11.16
N TRP A 150 -5.82 -2.90 -11.41
CA TRP A 150 -6.30 -2.00 -10.37
C TRP A 150 -7.29 -2.70 -9.43
N ARG A 151 -8.26 -3.39 -10.02
CA ARG A 151 -9.38 -4.02 -9.32
C ARG A 151 -9.59 -5.45 -9.84
N GLN A 152 -10.23 -6.30 -9.06
CA GLN A 152 -10.51 -7.70 -9.43
C GLN A 152 -11.45 -7.87 -10.63
N ASP A 153 -12.05 -6.80 -11.15
CA ASP A 153 -12.82 -6.82 -12.41
C ASP A 153 -11.94 -6.80 -13.67
N HIS A 154 -10.63 -6.63 -13.50
CA HIS A 154 -9.59 -6.73 -14.54
C HIS A 154 -9.80 -5.79 -15.75
N LYS A 155 -10.20 -4.52 -15.52
CA LYS A 155 -10.44 -3.54 -16.60
C LYS A 155 -9.23 -2.71 -17.00
N SER A 156 -8.35 -2.42 -16.06
CA SER A 156 -7.15 -1.60 -16.30
C SER A 156 -5.99 -2.04 -15.42
N LYS A 157 -4.78 -1.69 -15.86
CA LYS A 157 -3.55 -1.85 -15.08
C LYS A 157 -3.01 -0.46 -14.75
N ASN A 158 -2.90 -0.16 -13.47
CA ASN A 158 -2.64 1.19 -12.98
C ASN A 158 -1.27 1.30 -12.31
N THR A 159 -0.65 2.46 -12.42
CA THR A 159 0.59 2.77 -11.70
C THR A 159 0.38 2.68 -10.19
N CYS A 160 -0.77 3.15 -9.67
CA CYS A 160 -1.12 3.07 -8.24
C CYS A 160 -1.19 1.63 -7.70
N SER A 161 -1.35 0.62 -8.57
CA SER A 161 -1.29 -0.79 -8.16
C SER A 161 0.13 -1.37 -8.31
N ASN A 162 0.82 -1.05 -9.41
CA ASN A 162 2.10 -1.66 -9.75
C ASN A 162 3.26 -1.10 -8.91
N ALA A 163 3.43 0.21 -8.85
CA ALA A 163 4.50 0.83 -8.08
C ALA A 163 4.50 0.41 -6.58
N PRO A 164 3.39 0.51 -5.83
CA PRO A 164 3.37 0.05 -4.45
C PRO A 164 3.55 -1.46 -4.33
N SER A 165 3.13 -2.27 -5.31
CA SER A 165 3.33 -3.72 -5.30
C SER A 165 4.80 -4.11 -5.43
N ALA A 166 5.57 -3.42 -6.27
CA ALA A 166 7.02 -3.61 -6.37
C ALA A 166 7.70 -3.26 -5.04
N VAL A 167 7.33 -2.12 -4.42
CA VAL A 167 7.84 -1.73 -3.10
C VAL A 167 7.45 -2.76 -2.02
N ALA A 168 6.20 -3.24 -2.04
CA ALA A 168 5.69 -4.24 -1.11
C ALA A 168 6.50 -5.56 -1.18
N ALA A 169 6.75 -6.05 -2.40
CA ALA A 169 7.58 -7.23 -2.61
C ALA A 169 9.00 -7.04 -2.04
N LEU A 170 9.62 -5.87 -2.29
CA LEU A 170 10.94 -5.53 -1.74
C LEU A 170 10.96 -5.45 -0.21
N GLN A 171 9.92 -4.91 0.42
CA GLN A 171 9.84 -4.87 1.88
C GLN A 171 9.66 -6.26 2.47
N VAL A 172 8.80 -7.09 1.87
CA VAL A 172 8.58 -8.47 2.32
C VAL A 172 9.83 -9.33 2.11
N SER A 173 10.66 -9.05 1.10
CA SER A 173 11.92 -9.76 0.85
C SER A 173 12.90 -9.73 2.03
N ALA A 174 12.71 -8.81 2.98
CA ALA A 174 13.55 -8.72 4.19
C ALA A 174 13.24 -9.83 5.22
N PHE A 175 12.09 -10.50 5.12
CA PHE A 175 11.63 -11.48 6.12
C PHE A 175 10.87 -12.69 5.53
N ASP A 176 10.77 -12.79 4.22
CA ASP A 176 10.23 -13.91 3.47
C ASP A 176 11.14 -14.18 2.26
N ASP A 177 10.84 -15.15 1.40
CA ASP A 177 11.67 -15.57 0.26
C ASP A 177 12.25 -14.38 -0.53
N LYS A 178 13.50 -14.02 -0.14
CA LYS A 178 14.17 -12.82 -0.68
C LYS A 178 14.28 -12.87 -2.20
N ARG A 179 14.74 -14.01 -2.76
CA ARG A 179 14.97 -14.12 -4.21
C ARG A 179 13.67 -13.94 -4.96
N LYS A 180 12.65 -14.69 -4.62
CA LYS A 180 11.34 -14.65 -5.27
C LYS A 180 10.71 -13.25 -5.20
N ASN A 181 10.79 -12.59 -4.05
CA ASN A 181 10.18 -11.28 -3.87
C ASN A 181 10.95 -10.17 -4.61
N VAL A 182 12.28 -10.26 -4.72
CA VAL A 182 13.08 -9.35 -5.55
C VAL A 182 12.77 -9.57 -7.04
N GLU A 183 12.69 -10.83 -7.51
CA GLU A 183 12.29 -11.16 -8.89
C GLU A 183 10.91 -10.59 -9.24
N TRP A 184 9.94 -10.64 -8.32
CA TRP A 184 8.64 -10.01 -8.50
C TRP A 184 8.74 -8.50 -8.63
N ALA A 185 9.52 -7.86 -7.77
CA ALA A 185 9.71 -6.40 -7.83
C ALA A 185 10.35 -5.98 -9.16
N GLU A 186 11.38 -6.70 -9.64
CA GLU A 186 12.01 -6.45 -10.94
C GLU A 186 11.01 -6.62 -12.09
N ARG A 187 10.20 -7.68 -12.03
CA ARG A 187 9.19 -7.98 -13.05
C ARG A 187 8.12 -6.88 -13.12
N ILE A 188 7.61 -6.44 -11.97
CA ILE A 188 6.58 -5.40 -11.88
C ILE A 188 7.14 -4.06 -12.35
N GLN A 189 8.27 -3.61 -11.79
CA GLN A 189 8.90 -2.34 -12.13
C GLN A 189 9.33 -2.30 -13.60
N GLY A 190 9.84 -3.42 -14.12
CA GLY A 190 10.24 -3.52 -15.52
C GLY A 190 9.04 -3.41 -16.49
N TRP A 191 7.88 -3.99 -16.14
CA TRP A 191 6.65 -3.80 -16.91
C TRP A 191 6.16 -2.36 -16.84
N GLU A 192 6.11 -1.80 -15.66
CA GLU A 192 5.60 -0.46 -15.40
C GLU A 192 6.41 0.62 -16.15
N SER A 193 7.74 0.53 -16.10
CA SER A 193 8.64 1.45 -16.82
C SER A 193 8.44 1.39 -18.34
N ARG A 194 8.22 0.20 -18.89
CA ARG A 194 7.99 0.06 -20.35
C ARG A 194 6.60 0.53 -20.78
N SER A 195 5.59 0.40 -19.92
CA SER A 195 4.19 0.57 -20.30
C SER A 195 3.61 1.92 -19.89
N LEU A 196 4.05 2.47 -18.76
CA LEU A 196 3.42 3.63 -18.12
C LEU A 196 4.39 4.80 -17.83
N GLN A 197 5.70 4.67 -18.10
CA GLN A 197 6.61 5.78 -17.89
C GLN A 197 6.54 6.77 -19.05
N ALA A 198 6.32 8.05 -18.70
CA ALA A 198 6.30 9.15 -19.65
C ALA A 198 7.72 9.55 -20.10
N PRO A 199 7.86 10.22 -21.26
CA PRO A 199 9.18 10.69 -21.74
C PRO A 199 9.93 11.61 -20.77
N ASN A 200 9.21 12.38 -19.94
CA ASN A 200 9.80 13.23 -18.91
C ASN A 200 10.35 12.46 -17.70
N GLY A 201 10.02 11.17 -17.57
CA GLY A 201 10.44 10.33 -16.43
C GLY A 201 9.36 10.05 -15.40
N ALA A 202 8.32 10.88 -15.30
CA ALA A 202 7.16 10.62 -14.46
C ALA A 202 6.31 9.45 -14.98
N TYR A 203 5.31 9.03 -14.23
CA TYR A 203 4.44 7.90 -14.59
C TYR A 203 3.02 8.37 -14.92
N TRP A 204 2.48 7.86 -16.01
CA TRP A 204 1.07 7.97 -16.37
C TRP A 204 0.19 7.14 -15.43
N ASP A 205 -1.09 7.46 -15.38
CA ASP A 205 -2.01 6.85 -14.43
C ASP A 205 -2.26 5.37 -14.69
N ASN A 206 -2.74 5.03 -15.90
CA ASN A 206 -3.12 3.65 -16.22
C ASN A 206 -3.13 3.36 -17.71
N ILE A 207 -3.28 2.05 -18.03
CA ILE A 207 -3.54 1.53 -19.36
C ILE A 207 -4.76 0.61 -19.34
N SER A 208 -5.74 0.85 -20.22
CA SER A 208 -6.88 -0.05 -20.42
C SER A 208 -6.46 -1.33 -21.15
N LEU A 209 -7.31 -2.37 -21.14
CA LEU A 209 -7.01 -3.63 -21.84
C LEU A 209 -6.96 -3.48 -23.38
N GLU A 210 -7.54 -2.40 -23.92
CA GLU A 210 -7.47 -2.03 -25.34
C GLU A 210 -6.18 -1.25 -25.66
N GLY A 211 -5.29 -1.04 -24.67
CA GLY A 211 -4.03 -0.33 -24.86
C GLY A 211 -4.13 1.20 -24.80
N LYS A 212 -5.28 1.75 -24.38
CA LYS A 212 -5.44 3.20 -24.24
C LYS A 212 -4.81 3.65 -22.91
N ILE A 213 -3.87 4.60 -22.97
CA ILE A 213 -3.17 5.15 -21.81
C ILE A 213 -3.88 6.41 -21.33
N GLU A 214 -4.20 6.45 -20.04
CA GLU A 214 -4.59 7.67 -19.31
C GLU A 214 -3.30 8.38 -18.83
N ARG A 215 -3.07 9.60 -19.32
CA ARG A 215 -1.77 10.29 -19.19
C ARG A 215 -1.67 11.25 -18.01
N THR A 216 -2.63 11.27 -17.12
CA THR A 216 -2.52 12.04 -15.87
C THR A 216 -1.30 11.54 -15.09
N GLN A 217 -0.54 12.48 -14.53
CA GLN A 217 0.66 12.19 -13.74
C GLN A 217 0.40 12.59 -12.28
N TRP A 218 0.19 11.58 -11.44
CA TRP A 218 0.03 11.78 -10.01
C TRP A 218 1.38 11.70 -9.31
N THR A 219 1.66 12.65 -8.44
CA THR A 219 2.93 12.71 -7.71
C THR A 219 3.24 11.41 -6.96
N TYR A 220 2.24 10.83 -6.29
CA TYR A 220 2.44 9.61 -5.51
C TYR A 220 2.77 8.39 -6.38
N ASN A 221 2.28 8.30 -7.61
CA ASN A 221 2.61 7.24 -8.56
C ASN A 221 4.11 7.26 -8.87
N SER A 222 4.62 8.42 -9.29
CA SER A 222 6.06 8.59 -9.59
C SER A 222 6.93 8.41 -8.35
N ALA A 223 6.48 8.89 -7.19
CA ALA A 223 7.22 8.72 -5.92
C ALA A 223 7.36 7.25 -5.50
N LEU A 224 6.31 6.42 -5.73
CA LEU A 224 6.36 4.99 -5.42
C LEU A 224 7.23 4.23 -6.42
N ALA A 225 7.19 4.55 -7.72
CA ALA A 225 8.10 3.99 -8.72
C ALA A 225 9.57 4.33 -8.40
N LEU A 226 9.86 5.57 -8.02
CA LEU A 226 11.19 5.98 -7.53
C LEU A 226 11.62 5.15 -6.30
N ARG A 227 10.70 4.94 -5.36
CA ARG A 227 10.96 4.11 -4.16
C ARG A 227 11.25 2.65 -4.54
N ALA A 228 10.56 2.10 -5.53
CA ALA A 228 10.81 0.76 -6.05
C ALA A 228 12.22 0.67 -6.68
N ASP A 229 12.59 1.61 -7.53
CA ASP A 229 13.91 1.66 -8.14
C ASP A 229 15.03 1.77 -7.10
N LEU A 230 14.91 2.63 -6.09
CA LEU A 230 15.88 2.70 -5.00
C LEU A 230 15.96 1.38 -4.21
N GLY A 231 14.84 0.71 -4.01
CA GLY A 231 14.80 -0.60 -3.37
C GLY A 231 15.49 -1.68 -4.21
N LEU A 232 15.25 -1.71 -5.50
CA LEU A 232 15.90 -2.62 -6.46
C LEU A 232 17.40 -2.36 -6.54
N TYR A 233 17.83 -1.10 -6.59
CA TYR A 233 19.26 -0.77 -6.52
C TYR A 233 19.91 -1.35 -5.25
N ARG A 234 19.27 -1.20 -4.09
CA ARG A 234 19.78 -1.74 -2.82
C ARG A 234 19.81 -3.27 -2.80
N ALA A 235 18.85 -3.92 -3.44
CA ALA A 235 18.72 -5.36 -3.45
C ALA A 235 19.67 -6.05 -4.44
N THR A 236 19.95 -5.41 -5.59
CA THR A 236 20.67 -6.01 -6.74
C THR A 236 22.05 -5.39 -7.00
N GLY A 237 22.29 -4.15 -6.54
CA GLY A 237 23.50 -3.38 -6.89
C GLY A 237 23.50 -2.82 -8.32
N ASN A 238 22.44 -3.05 -9.11
CA ASN A 238 22.33 -2.58 -10.48
C ASN A 238 22.12 -1.06 -10.53
N LYS A 239 23.12 -0.34 -11.01
CA LYS A 239 23.13 1.14 -11.09
C LYS A 239 22.04 1.71 -12.00
N TRP A 240 21.53 0.94 -12.95
CA TRP A 240 20.42 1.36 -13.82
C TRP A 240 19.23 1.84 -12.99
N TYR A 241 18.85 1.11 -11.95
CA TYR A 241 17.75 1.52 -11.06
C TYR A 241 18.04 2.84 -10.32
N LEU A 242 19.28 3.08 -9.91
CA LEU A 242 19.65 4.35 -9.28
C LEU A 242 19.53 5.52 -10.26
N ASP A 243 19.92 5.32 -11.52
CA ASP A 243 19.85 6.36 -12.54
C ASP A 243 18.39 6.63 -12.94
N GLU A 244 17.54 5.60 -13.00
CA GLU A 244 16.09 5.76 -13.18
C GLU A 244 15.45 6.52 -12.00
N ALA A 245 15.76 6.18 -10.75
CA ALA A 245 15.26 6.92 -9.60
C ALA A 245 15.65 8.41 -9.65
N LYS A 246 16.86 8.73 -10.09
CA LYS A 246 17.28 10.13 -10.31
C LYS A 246 16.52 10.79 -11.46
N ARG A 247 16.20 10.06 -12.52
CA ARG A 247 15.42 10.56 -13.66
C ARG A 247 14.01 10.92 -13.22
N ILE A 248 13.35 10.03 -12.48
CA ILE A 248 12.01 10.28 -11.90
C ILE A 248 12.03 11.50 -10.97
N ALA A 249 13.05 11.62 -10.11
CA ALA A 249 13.15 12.74 -9.15
C ALA A 249 13.34 14.12 -9.81
N ARG A 250 13.68 14.18 -11.09
CA ARG A 250 13.85 15.43 -11.86
C ARG A 250 12.62 15.77 -12.70
N ALA A 251 11.67 14.85 -12.85
CA ALA A 251 10.45 15.01 -13.60
C ALA A 251 9.42 15.82 -12.81
#